data_3ecb5b2bc08c2df948c3bbf6376b465c
#
_entry.id   3ecb5b2bc08c2df948c3bbf6376b465c
#
_cell.length_a   1.000
_cell.length_b   1.000
_cell.length_c   1.000
_cell.angle_alpha   90.00
_cell.angle_beta   90.00
_cell.angle_gamma   90.00
#
_symmetry.space_group_name_H-M   'P 1'
#
loop_
_entity.id
_entity.type
_entity.pdbx_description
1 polymer ?
#
loop_
_entity_poly.entity_id
_entity_poly.type
_entity_poly.pdbx_seq_one_letter_code
_entity_poly.pdbx_strand_id
1 'polypeptide(L)'
;MNLFEGLKSDWIYINGFRRIIGAVGKFDPDAEYTLADAIEDTIDGQRERTFISFEGKDTTYAKFEARANQFAHWGQSVGLKAGDTVALFMENRPDYIAFWTGMAKIAVRTALINYNL
;
A
#
# COMPACT_ATOMS: atom_id res chain seq x y z
N MET A 1 -14.98 -11.00 -34.28
CA MET A 1 -14.92 -9.84 -33.39
C MET A 1 -15.76 -8.73 -34.00
N ASN A 2 -16.88 -8.40 -33.38
CA ASN A 2 -17.79 -7.36 -33.88
C ASN A 2 -17.14 -5.98 -33.72
N LEU A 3 -17.31 -5.08 -34.69
CA LEU A 3 -16.79 -3.71 -34.70
C LEU A 3 -17.14 -2.96 -33.40
N PHE A 4 -18.31 -3.22 -32.82
CA PHE A 4 -18.78 -2.64 -31.55
C PHE A 4 -18.01 -3.17 -30.32
N GLU A 5 -17.52 -4.39 -30.33
CA GLU A 5 -16.69 -4.93 -29.23
C GLU A 5 -15.28 -4.34 -29.27
N GLY A 6 -14.73 -4.12 -30.46
CA GLY A 6 -13.47 -3.41 -30.64
C GLY A 6 -13.54 -1.98 -30.10
N LEU A 7 -14.58 -1.21 -30.47
CA LEU A 7 -14.78 0.16 -30.01
C LEU A 7 -14.96 0.28 -28.49
N LYS A 8 -15.63 -0.69 -27.85
CA LYS A 8 -15.76 -0.73 -26.38
C LYS A 8 -14.42 -1.00 -25.69
N SER A 9 -13.65 -1.93 -26.25
CA SER A 9 -12.32 -2.26 -25.76
C SER A 9 -11.39 -1.05 -25.85
N ASP A 10 -11.34 -0.40 -27.01
CA ASP A 10 -10.51 0.80 -27.23
C ASP A 10 -10.90 1.95 -26.31
N TRP A 11 -12.20 2.15 -26.06
CA TRP A 11 -12.68 3.19 -25.14
C TRP A 11 -12.25 2.91 -23.68
N ILE A 12 -12.27 1.64 -23.25
CA ILE A 12 -11.80 1.23 -21.90
C ILE A 12 -10.29 1.51 -21.77
N TYR A 13 -9.49 1.15 -22.78
CA TYR A 13 -8.06 1.41 -22.78
C TYR A 13 -7.73 2.90 -22.79
N ILE A 14 -8.41 3.70 -23.63
CA ILE A 14 -8.21 5.14 -23.72
C ILE A 14 -8.56 5.83 -22.39
N ASN A 15 -9.70 5.46 -21.77
CA ASN A 15 -10.07 6.02 -20.47
C ASN A 15 -9.14 5.55 -19.34
N GLY A 16 -8.70 4.29 -19.36
CA GLY A 16 -7.71 3.78 -18.41
C GLY A 16 -6.40 4.57 -18.52
N PHE A 17 -5.91 4.77 -19.75
CA PHE A 17 -4.69 5.51 -20.01
C PHE A 17 -4.78 6.99 -19.61
N ARG A 18 -5.93 7.66 -19.91
CA ARG A 18 -6.17 9.04 -19.45
C ARG A 18 -6.18 9.16 -17.92
N ARG A 19 -6.73 8.17 -17.21
CA ARG A 19 -6.71 8.13 -15.73
C ARG A 19 -5.29 7.97 -15.20
N ILE A 20 -4.49 7.10 -15.81
CA ILE A 20 -3.09 6.90 -15.45
C ILE A 20 -2.28 8.17 -15.69
N ILE A 21 -2.39 8.79 -16.87
CA ILE A 21 -1.70 10.06 -17.17
C ILE A 21 -2.14 11.17 -16.20
N GLY A 22 -3.44 11.26 -15.89
CA GLY A 22 -3.97 12.24 -14.93
C GLY A 22 -3.46 12.00 -13.50
N ALA A 23 -3.19 10.75 -13.13
CA ALA A 23 -2.60 10.41 -11.84
C ALA A 23 -1.09 10.68 -11.81
N VAL A 24 -0.37 10.29 -12.88
CA VAL A 24 1.09 10.51 -13.00
C VAL A 24 1.42 12.00 -13.14
N GLY A 25 0.57 12.78 -13.85
CA GLY A 25 0.76 14.23 -13.99
C GLY A 25 0.56 15.03 -12.70
N LYS A 26 0.02 14.39 -11.65
CA LYS A 26 -0.06 14.95 -10.29
C LYS A 26 1.11 14.53 -9.40
N PHE A 27 1.97 13.64 -9.90
CA PHE A 27 3.13 13.18 -9.17
C PHE A 27 4.22 14.26 -9.24
N ASP A 28 4.41 14.94 -8.14
CA ASP A 28 5.52 15.86 -7.95
C ASP A 28 6.66 15.09 -7.27
N PRO A 29 7.80 14.87 -7.96
CA PRO A 29 8.93 14.16 -7.36
C PRO A 29 9.55 14.90 -6.17
N ASP A 30 9.31 16.19 -6.05
CA ASP A 30 9.78 17.03 -4.94
C ASP A 30 8.71 17.19 -3.82
N ALA A 31 7.53 16.60 -3.98
CA ALA A 31 6.50 16.63 -2.95
C ALA A 31 6.93 15.82 -1.73
N GLU A 32 6.73 16.39 -0.55
CA GLU A 32 6.92 15.68 0.73
C GLU A 32 5.86 14.60 1.01
N TYR A 33 4.99 14.31 0.01
CA TYR A 33 3.92 13.32 0.10
C TYR A 33 4.46 11.91 -0.10
N THR A 34 4.37 11.10 0.94
CA THR A 34 4.93 9.75 0.99
C THR A 34 3.89 8.66 0.71
N LEU A 35 4.37 7.42 0.55
CA LEU A 35 3.49 6.24 0.49
C LEU A 35 2.66 6.11 1.77
N ALA A 36 3.21 6.46 2.93
CA ALA A 36 2.48 6.42 4.20
C ALA A 36 1.29 7.39 4.18
N ASP A 37 1.48 8.62 3.68
CA ASP A 37 0.41 9.62 3.56
C ASP A 37 -0.70 9.14 2.61
N ALA A 38 -0.32 8.56 1.45
CA ALA A 38 -1.28 8.00 0.50
C ALA A 38 -2.13 6.86 1.10
N ILE A 39 -1.52 6.04 1.95
CA ILE A 39 -2.22 4.96 2.65
C ILE A 39 -3.17 5.55 3.70
N GLU A 40 -2.74 6.53 4.48
CA GLU A 40 -3.57 7.19 5.50
C GLU A 40 -4.79 7.88 4.87
N ASP A 41 -4.60 8.67 3.82
CA ASP A 41 -5.70 9.31 3.07
C ASP A 41 -6.72 8.27 2.54
N THR A 42 -6.21 7.13 2.07
CA THR A 42 -7.08 6.04 1.59
C THR A 42 -7.88 5.42 2.74
N ILE A 43 -7.26 5.24 3.89
CA ILE A 43 -7.89 4.66 5.09
C ILE A 43 -9.00 5.57 5.61
N ASP A 44 -8.73 6.87 5.73
CA ASP A 44 -9.66 7.84 6.31
C ASP A 44 -11.00 7.91 5.55
N GLY A 45 -10.97 7.70 4.23
CA GLY A 45 -12.17 7.69 3.39
C GLY A 45 -13.03 6.42 3.51
N GLN A 46 -12.52 5.31 4.11
CA GLN A 46 -13.20 4.01 4.04
C GLN A 46 -12.86 3.04 5.20
N ARG A 47 -12.70 3.58 6.41
CA ARG A 47 -12.22 2.87 7.60
C ARG A 47 -12.90 1.53 7.89
N GLU A 48 -14.23 1.47 7.69
CA GLU A 48 -15.04 0.27 8.00
C GLU A 48 -15.10 -0.75 6.84
N ARG A 49 -14.58 -0.41 5.66
CA ARG A 49 -14.56 -1.34 4.52
C ARG A 49 -13.49 -2.41 4.69
N THR A 50 -13.75 -3.58 4.14
CA THR A 50 -12.74 -4.65 4.06
C THR A 50 -11.59 -4.21 3.17
N PHE A 51 -10.38 -4.27 3.71
CA PHE A 51 -9.13 -4.03 2.98
C PHE A 51 -8.48 -5.32 2.52
N ILE A 52 -8.36 -6.30 3.41
CA ILE A 52 -7.74 -7.61 3.13
C ILE A 52 -8.70 -8.71 3.56
N SER A 53 -8.92 -9.68 2.66
CA SER A 53 -9.55 -10.96 2.98
C SER A 53 -8.50 -12.07 2.87
N PHE A 54 -8.22 -12.77 3.97
CA PHE A 54 -7.20 -13.80 4.05
C PHE A 54 -7.68 -14.97 4.87
N GLU A 55 -7.65 -16.18 4.30
CA GLU A 55 -8.09 -17.42 4.95
C GLU A 55 -9.50 -17.31 5.59
N GLY A 56 -10.42 -16.67 4.89
CA GLY A 56 -11.80 -16.48 5.34
C GLY A 56 -11.99 -15.44 6.46
N LYS A 57 -10.95 -14.66 6.76
CA LYS A 57 -11.02 -13.56 7.74
C LYS A 57 -10.84 -12.22 7.03
N ASP A 58 -11.75 -11.31 7.29
CA ASP A 58 -11.73 -9.95 6.78
C ASP A 58 -11.06 -9.00 7.78
N THR A 59 -10.15 -8.21 7.25
CA THR A 59 -9.50 -7.11 7.98
C THR A 59 -9.95 -5.80 7.35
N THR A 60 -10.58 -4.93 8.14
CA THR A 60 -10.98 -3.59 7.68
C THR A 60 -9.77 -2.67 7.57
N TYR A 61 -9.92 -1.55 6.84
CA TYR A 61 -8.89 -0.51 6.78
C TYR A 61 -8.48 -0.02 8.18
N ALA A 62 -9.45 0.21 9.08
CA ALA A 62 -9.17 0.63 10.45
C ALA A 62 -8.34 -0.39 11.25
N LYS A 63 -8.66 -1.69 11.13
CA LYS A 63 -7.90 -2.76 11.80
C LYS A 63 -6.49 -2.88 11.23
N PHE A 64 -6.37 -2.76 9.91
CA PHE A 64 -5.08 -2.76 9.22
C PHE A 64 -4.20 -1.61 9.71
N GLU A 65 -4.75 -0.39 9.76
CA GLU A 65 -4.03 0.79 10.24
C GLU A 65 -3.56 0.61 11.70
N ALA A 66 -4.46 0.16 12.58
CA ALA A 66 -4.09 -0.10 13.97
C ALA A 66 -2.92 -1.09 14.07
N ARG A 67 -2.90 -2.12 13.22
CA ARG A 67 -1.82 -3.10 13.17
C ARG A 67 -0.51 -2.49 12.63
N ALA A 68 -0.58 -1.67 11.58
CA ALA A 68 0.57 -0.95 11.05
C ALA A 68 1.17 0.01 12.10
N ASN A 69 0.31 0.73 12.84
CA ASN A 69 0.76 1.62 13.92
C ASN A 69 1.44 0.85 15.05
N GLN A 70 0.98 -0.37 15.41
CA GLN A 70 1.67 -1.23 16.37
C GLN A 70 3.09 -1.56 15.91
N PHE A 71 3.29 -1.89 14.64
CA PHE A 71 4.61 -2.15 14.08
C PHE A 71 5.49 -0.89 14.06
N ALA A 72 4.94 0.28 13.74
CA ALA A 72 5.65 1.54 13.80
C ALA A 72 6.15 1.84 15.23
N HIS A 73 5.30 1.72 16.24
CA HIS A 73 5.68 1.89 17.64
C HIS A 73 6.71 0.86 18.11
N TRP A 74 6.55 -0.40 17.69
CA TRP A 74 7.56 -1.43 17.97
C TRP A 74 8.91 -1.04 17.34
N GLY A 75 8.95 -0.62 16.08
CA GLY A 75 10.17 -0.19 15.42
C GLY A 75 10.87 0.94 16.18
N GLN A 76 10.12 1.94 16.62
CA GLN A 76 10.66 3.03 17.47
C GLN A 76 11.18 2.51 18.81
N SER A 77 10.47 1.57 19.45
CA SER A 77 10.86 1.02 20.76
C SER A 77 12.17 0.23 20.72
N VAL A 78 12.50 -0.40 19.58
CA VAL A 78 13.78 -1.09 19.38
C VAL A 78 14.88 -0.19 18.81
N GLY A 79 14.61 1.11 18.69
CA GLY A 79 15.61 2.13 18.33
C GLY A 79 15.79 2.36 16.83
N LEU A 80 14.87 1.86 15.98
CA LEU A 80 14.90 2.16 14.55
C LEU A 80 14.66 3.67 14.30
N LYS A 81 15.39 4.21 13.35
CA LYS A 81 15.37 5.63 12.98
C LYS A 81 15.09 5.80 11.49
N ALA A 82 14.61 6.99 11.11
CA ALA A 82 14.46 7.35 9.71
C ALA A 82 15.75 7.08 8.92
N GLY A 83 15.60 6.43 7.78
CA GLY A 83 16.72 6.04 6.92
C GLY A 83 17.32 4.66 7.22
N ASP A 84 16.99 4.04 8.35
CA ASP A 84 17.39 2.64 8.62
C ASP A 84 16.76 1.67 7.64
N THR A 85 17.32 0.48 7.56
CA THR A 85 16.79 -0.59 6.72
C THR A 85 16.60 -1.86 7.54
N VAL A 86 15.41 -2.46 7.44
CA VAL A 86 15.09 -3.76 8.06
C VAL A 86 14.80 -4.80 6.99
N ALA A 87 15.17 -6.04 7.22
CA ALA A 87 14.78 -7.15 6.37
C ALA A 87 13.46 -7.75 6.86
N LEU A 88 12.50 -7.90 5.94
CA LEU A 88 11.24 -8.60 6.20
C LEU A 88 11.28 -9.97 5.52
N PHE A 89 11.39 -11.01 6.33
CA PHE A 89 11.36 -12.41 5.90
C PHE A 89 10.11 -13.06 6.51
N MET A 90 9.03 -13.07 5.76
CA MET A 90 7.71 -13.53 6.21
C MET A 90 6.92 -14.04 5.02
N GLU A 91 6.04 -15.01 5.25
CA GLU A 91 5.02 -15.43 4.27
C GLU A 91 4.05 -14.31 3.95
N ASN A 92 3.44 -14.38 2.75
CA ASN A 92 2.39 -13.43 2.34
C ASN A 92 1.15 -13.58 3.22
N ARG A 93 0.94 -12.63 4.11
CA ARG A 93 -0.14 -12.57 5.09
C ARG A 93 -0.44 -11.10 5.44
N PRO A 94 -1.58 -10.78 6.05
CA PRO A 94 -1.91 -9.39 6.38
C PRO A 94 -0.82 -8.64 7.16
N ASP A 95 -0.14 -9.31 8.09
CA ASP A 95 0.95 -8.72 8.87
C ASP A 95 2.17 -8.32 8.02
N TYR A 96 2.38 -8.97 6.86
CA TYR A 96 3.46 -8.60 5.94
C TYR A 96 3.29 -7.15 5.44
N ILE A 97 2.10 -6.83 4.96
CA ILE A 97 1.79 -5.48 4.45
C ILE A 97 1.70 -4.50 5.61
N ALA A 98 1.11 -4.90 6.75
CA ALA A 98 1.00 -4.04 7.93
C ALA A 98 2.38 -3.67 8.50
N PHE A 99 3.34 -4.60 8.53
CA PHE A 99 4.71 -4.33 8.94
C PHE A 99 5.39 -3.34 7.98
N TRP A 100 5.31 -3.62 6.67
CA TRP A 100 5.89 -2.72 5.66
C TRP A 100 5.33 -1.30 5.77
N THR A 101 4.00 -1.16 5.90
CA THR A 101 3.33 0.13 6.11
C THR A 101 3.79 0.79 7.41
N GLY A 102 3.88 0.04 8.50
CA GLY A 102 4.35 0.57 9.79
C GLY A 102 5.78 1.10 9.73
N MET A 103 6.68 0.40 9.03
CA MET A 103 8.04 0.88 8.81
C MET A 103 8.07 2.13 7.93
N ALA A 104 7.26 2.20 6.88
CA ALA A 104 7.14 3.38 6.03
C ALA A 104 6.69 4.63 6.82
N LYS A 105 5.76 4.47 7.77
CA LYS A 105 5.28 5.57 8.65
C LYS A 105 6.39 6.20 9.50
N ILE A 106 7.44 5.45 9.81
CA ILE A 106 8.60 5.96 10.58
C ILE A 106 9.84 6.16 9.69
N ALA A 107 9.63 6.25 8.37
CA ALA A 107 10.68 6.44 7.37
C ALA A 107 11.81 5.39 7.40
N VAL A 108 11.50 4.16 7.82
CA VAL A 108 12.39 3.00 7.79
C VAL A 108 12.15 2.21 6.50
N ARG A 109 13.22 1.89 5.79
CA ARG A 109 13.15 1.07 4.57
C ARG A 109 12.97 -0.39 4.91
N THR A 110 12.09 -1.09 4.19
CA THR A 110 11.88 -2.53 4.34
C THR A 110 12.44 -3.26 3.13
N ALA A 111 13.47 -4.06 3.34
CA ALA A 111 13.98 -5.00 2.33
C ALA A 111 13.10 -6.26 2.35
N LEU A 112 12.29 -6.43 1.33
CA LEU A 112 11.38 -7.57 1.20
C LEU A 112 12.15 -8.79 0.70
N ILE A 113 12.25 -9.82 1.54
CA ILE A 113 12.99 -11.04 1.23
C ILE A 113 12.03 -12.13 0.77
N ASN A 114 12.30 -12.70 -0.40
CA ASN A 114 11.52 -13.84 -0.88
C ASN A 114 11.81 -15.07 -0.02
N TYR A 115 10.78 -15.63 0.62
CA TYR A 115 10.92 -16.82 1.46
C TYR A 115 10.79 -18.15 0.69
N ASN A 116 10.40 -18.09 -0.59
CA ASN A 116 10.29 -19.27 -1.48
C ASN A 116 11.58 -19.58 -2.25
N LEU A 117 12.72 -19.16 -1.75
CA LEU A 117 14.03 -19.47 -2.36
C LEU A 117 14.43 -20.90 -2.10
#